data_39cf6ca3019239193d311e7870c307bd
#
_entry.id   39cf6ca3019239193d311e7870c307bd
#
_cell.length_a   1.000
_cell.length_b   1.000
_cell.length_c   1.000
_cell.angle_alpha   90.00
_cell.angle_beta   90.00
_cell.angle_gamma   90.00
#
_symmetry.space_group_name_H-M   'P 1'
#
loop_
_entity.id
_entity.type
_entity.pdbx_description
1 polymer ?
#
loop_
_entity_poly.entity_id
_entity_poly.type
_entity_poly.pdbx_seq_one_letter_code
_entity_poly.pdbx_strand_id
1 'polypeptide(L)'
;MIRFDEVSKRYAGGSEALSRVSFELADGEMSFLTGHSGAGKSTLMKLIILMERASQGQVIVNGTNLNRVSRRQVPAVRRNVGVVFQNHQLLFDRTVYDNVALPLTIAGFSPKEVGRRVRAALSKVGLSDKEKRYPVALSGGE
;
A
#
# COMPACT_ATOMS: atom_id res chain seq x y z
N MET A 1 7.54 10.63 -6.61
CA MET A 1 8.00 11.55 -5.54
C MET A 1 7.11 11.44 -4.31
N ILE A 2 7.71 11.36 -3.12
CA ILE A 2 7.02 11.42 -1.81
C ILE A 2 7.68 12.54 -0.99
N ARG A 3 6.88 13.47 -0.45
CA ARG A 3 7.39 14.54 0.40
C ARG A 3 6.56 14.68 1.68
N PHE A 4 7.25 14.71 2.80
CA PHE A 4 6.74 15.07 4.11
C PHE A 4 7.26 16.46 4.47
N ASP A 5 6.38 17.32 4.98
CA ASP A 5 6.70 18.69 5.33
C ASP A 5 6.11 18.99 6.71
N GLU A 6 6.98 19.05 7.73
CA GLU A 6 6.67 19.26 9.15
C GLU A 6 5.54 18.34 9.67
N VAL A 7 5.55 17.07 9.26
CA VAL A 7 4.48 16.12 9.54
C VAL A 7 4.53 15.62 10.97
N SER A 8 3.44 15.83 11.71
CA SER A 8 3.20 15.21 13.01
C SER A 8 1.97 14.33 12.97
N LYS A 9 1.99 13.23 13.73
CA LYS A 9 0.85 12.33 13.92
C LYS A 9 0.67 12.00 15.39
N ARG A 10 -0.51 12.36 15.91
CA ARG A 10 -1.00 11.96 17.24
C ARG A 10 -2.22 11.06 17.09
N TYR A 11 -2.25 10.00 17.86
CA TYR A 11 -3.40 9.09 17.95
C TYR A 11 -4.34 9.51 19.08
N ALA A 12 -5.60 9.03 19.07
CA ALA A 12 -6.65 9.34 20.05
C ALA A 12 -6.23 8.97 21.45
N GLY A 13 -5.31 8.38 21.90
CA GLY A 13 -4.77 8.16 23.26
C GLY A 13 -3.67 9.14 23.66
N GLY A 14 -3.43 10.22 22.89
CA GLY A 14 -2.40 11.21 23.18
C GLY A 14 -0.98 10.79 22.76
N SER A 15 -0.79 9.56 22.28
CA SER A 15 0.50 9.07 21.77
C SER A 15 0.90 9.80 20.50
N GLU A 16 2.07 10.44 20.51
CA GLU A 16 2.67 11.07 19.34
C GLU A 16 3.59 10.07 18.65
N ALA A 17 3.17 9.62 17.46
CA ALA A 17 3.90 8.62 16.68
C ALA A 17 4.92 9.24 15.71
N LEU A 18 4.69 10.48 15.28
CA LEU A 18 5.60 11.27 14.45
C LEU A 18 5.58 12.72 14.95
N SER A 19 6.74 13.35 15.03
CA SER A 19 6.91 14.73 15.47
C SER A 19 7.73 15.51 14.43
N ARG A 20 7.08 16.45 13.72
CA ARG A 20 7.68 17.38 12.75
C ARG A 20 8.65 16.72 11.76
N VAL A 21 8.26 15.59 11.20
CA VAL A 21 9.09 14.84 10.25
C VAL A 21 9.05 15.51 8.89
N SER A 22 10.23 15.80 8.32
CA SER A 22 10.39 16.37 7.00
C SER A 22 11.43 15.58 6.20
N PHE A 23 11.06 15.12 5.00
CA PHE A 23 11.96 14.50 4.03
C PHE A 23 11.31 14.50 2.64
N GLU A 24 12.13 14.24 1.64
CA GLU A 24 11.68 14.04 0.26
C GLU A 24 12.35 12.81 -0.33
N LEU A 25 11.60 11.99 -1.06
CA LEU A 25 12.07 10.89 -1.90
C LEU A 25 11.74 11.24 -3.35
N ALA A 26 12.75 11.28 -4.17
CA ALA A 26 12.61 11.58 -5.60
C ALA A 26 11.98 10.41 -6.37
N ASP A 27 11.56 10.66 -7.60
CA ASP A 27 11.09 9.60 -8.49
C ASP A 27 12.25 8.66 -8.85
N GLY A 28 12.01 7.35 -8.78
CA GLY A 28 13.00 6.31 -9.01
C GLY A 28 13.96 6.07 -7.86
N GLU A 29 13.85 6.81 -6.77
CA GLU A 29 14.68 6.61 -5.58
C GLU A 29 14.26 5.36 -4.81
N MET A 30 15.24 4.61 -4.31
CA MET A 30 15.07 3.50 -3.38
C MET A 30 15.62 3.89 -2.02
N SER A 31 14.80 3.77 -0.98
CA SER A 31 15.17 4.14 0.40
C SER A 31 14.75 3.09 1.40
N PHE A 32 15.54 2.96 2.47
CA PHE A 32 15.25 2.09 3.60
C PHE A 32 14.80 2.91 4.81
N LEU A 33 13.62 2.58 5.34
CA LEU A 33 13.13 3.16 6.59
C LEU A 33 13.50 2.26 7.76
N THR A 34 14.51 2.67 8.53
CA THR A 34 15.04 1.93 9.70
C THR A 34 14.65 2.58 11.02
N GLY A 35 14.77 1.84 12.10
CA GLY A 35 14.50 2.31 13.46
C GLY A 35 13.95 1.20 14.35
N HIS A 36 14.00 1.41 15.67
CA HIS A 36 13.47 0.46 16.66
C HIS A 36 11.94 0.25 16.56
N SER A 37 11.41 -0.75 17.24
CA SER A 37 9.95 -0.93 17.36
C SER A 37 9.33 0.31 18.03
N GLY A 38 8.19 0.77 17.49
CA GLY A 38 7.55 2.00 17.98
C GLY A 38 8.10 3.31 17.40
N ALA A 39 9.17 3.31 16.61
CA ALA A 39 9.75 4.52 16.00
C ALA A 39 8.88 5.25 14.96
N GLY A 40 7.62 4.85 14.77
CA GLY A 40 6.71 5.51 13.83
C GLY A 40 6.75 5.01 12.39
N LYS A 41 7.59 4.01 12.05
CA LYS A 41 7.74 3.49 10.67
C LYS A 41 6.40 3.09 10.04
N SER A 42 5.61 2.28 10.75
CA SER A 42 4.29 1.84 10.26
C SER A 42 3.31 3.01 10.15
N THR A 43 3.41 4.00 11.02
CA THR A 43 2.59 5.23 10.94
C THR A 43 2.93 6.02 9.69
N LEU A 44 4.20 6.19 9.38
CA LEU A 44 4.66 6.88 8.18
C LEU A 44 4.11 6.20 6.92
N MET A 45 4.22 4.86 6.83
CA MET A 45 3.64 4.10 5.71
C MET A 45 2.11 4.26 5.62
N LYS A 46 1.39 4.25 6.75
CA LYS A 46 -0.06 4.46 6.79
C LYS A 46 -0.48 5.85 6.29
N LEU A 47 0.35 6.87 6.52
CA LEU A 47 0.10 8.22 6.01
C LEU A 47 0.25 8.27 4.48
N ILE A 48 1.27 7.62 3.90
CA ILE A 48 1.50 7.57 2.45
C ILE A 48 0.31 6.96 1.70
N ILE A 49 -0.32 5.92 2.28
CA ILE A 49 -1.46 5.23 1.65
C ILE A 49 -2.83 5.71 2.14
N LEU A 50 -2.87 6.82 2.88
CA LEU A 50 -4.11 7.36 3.45
C LEU A 50 -4.91 6.38 4.33
N MET A 51 -4.27 5.39 4.97
CA MET A 51 -4.90 4.63 6.07
C MET A 51 -5.04 5.49 7.32
N GLU A 52 -4.12 6.45 7.48
CA GLU A 52 -4.13 7.48 8.50
C GLU A 52 -3.96 8.86 7.85
N ARG A 53 -4.30 9.91 8.57
CA ARG A 53 -4.02 11.28 8.17
C ARG A 53 -3.05 11.95 9.14
N ALA A 54 -2.22 12.83 8.65
CA ALA A 54 -1.37 13.67 9.48
C ALA A 54 -2.24 14.55 10.40
N SER A 55 -1.79 14.75 11.62
CA SER A 55 -2.39 15.71 12.57
C SER A 55 -1.96 17.14 12.27
N GLN A 56 -0.71 17.29 11.80
CA GLN A 56 -0.12 18.57 11.35
C GLN A 56 0.84 18.32 10.20
N GLY A 57 1.21 19.38 9.49
CA GLY A 57 2.10 19.30 8.34
C GLY A 57 1.41 18.80 7.08
N GLN A 58 2.18 18.47 6.06
CA GLN A 58 1.66 18.05 4.76
C GLN A 58 2.36 16.80 4.24
N VAL A 59 1.57 15.86 3.71
CA VAL A 59 2.08 14.67 3.00
C VAL A 59 1.70 14.81 1.53
N ILE A 60 2.71 14.79 0.65
CA ILE A 60 2.52 14.88 -0.79
C ILE A 60 3.04 13.60 -1.43
N VAL A 61 2.21 12.95 -2.23
CA VAL A 61 2.56 11.73 -2.99
C VAL A 61 2.20 11.95 -4.44
N ASN A 62 3.17 11.79 -5.34
CA ASN A 62 3.00 11.99 -6.78
C ASN A 62 2.28 13.31 -7.11
N GLY A 63 2.71 14.42 -6.49
CA GLY A 63 2.14 15.75 -6.68
C GLY A 63 0.79 15.99 -5.98
N THR A 64 0.19 14.96 -5.36
CA THR A 64 -1.09 15.07 -4.67
C THR A 64 -0.89 15.32 -3.18
N ASN A 65 -1.41 16.44 -2.65
CA ASN A 65 -1.43 16.70 -1.21
C ASN A 65 -2.51 15.83 -0.54
N LEU A 66 -2.09 14.84 0.22
CA LEU A 66 -2.97 13.84 0.83
C LEU A 66 -3.89 14.43 1.92
N ASN A 67 -3.51 15.54 2.54
CA ASN A 67 -4.34 16.20 3.54
C ASN A 67 -5.63 16.78 2.94
N ARG A 68 -5.60 17.14 1.65
CA ARG A 68 -6.72 17.73 0.91
C ARG A 68 -7.60 16.69 0.19
N VAL A 69 -7.19 15.43 0.14
CA VAL A 69 -7.93 14.35 -0.53
C VAL A 69 -9.22 14.06 0.22
N SER A 70 -10.37 14.17 -0.44
CA SER A 70 -11.67 13.78 0.12
C SER A 70 -11.78 12.26 0.27
N ARG A 71 -12.70 11.78 1.13
CA ARG A 71 -12.94 10.34 1.31
C ARG A 71 -13.28 9.61 0.00
N ARG A 72 -13.98 10.28 -0.92
CA ARG A 72 -14.34 9.71 -2.23
C ARG A 72 -13.14 9.55 -3.17
N GLN A 73 -12.11 10.35 -2.99
CA GLN A 73 -10.89 10.31 -3.83
C GLN A 73 -9.83 9.32 -3.30
N VAL A 74 -9.92 8.89 -2.03
CA VAL A 74 -8.95 7.96 -1.42
C VAL A 74 -8.72 6.69 -2.27
N PRO A 75 -9.74 6.01 -2.82
CA PRO A 75 -9.52 4.82 -3.64
C PRO A 75 -8.70 5.09 -4.91
N ALA A 76 -8.86 6.27 -5.51
CA ALA A 76 -8.08 6.67 -6.69
C ALA A 76 -6.61 6.90 -6.35
N VAL A 77 -6.33 7.54 -5.21
CA VAL A 77 -4.96 7.73 -4.72
C VAL A 77 -4.29 6.39 -4.41
N ARG A 78 -4.98 5.49 -3.69
CA ARG A 78 -4.44 4.17 -3.32
C ARG A 78 -4.12 3.29 -4.51
N ARG A 79 -4.84 3.39 -5.62
CA ARG A 79 -4.53 2.64 -6.85
C ARG A 79 -3.19 2.99 -7.47
N ASN A 80 -2.64 4.16 -7.14
CA ASN A 80 -1.34 4.61 -7.63
C ASN A 80 -0.16 4.22 -6.72
N VAL A 81 -0.43 3.50 -5.62
CA VAL A 81 0.59 3.08 -4.65
C VAL A 81 0.49 1.57 -4.45
N GLY A 82 1.51 0.84 -4.87
CA GLY A 82 1.64 -0.59 -4.54
C GLY A 82 2.15 -0.76 -3.11
N VAL A 83 1.51 -1.62 -2.33
CA VAL A 83 1.88 -1.90 -0.93
C VAL A 83 1.96 -3.39 -0.71
N VAL A 84 3.06 -3.84 -0.09
CA VAL A 84 3.18 -5.19 0.46
C VAL A 84 3.07 -5.08 1.97
N PHE A 85 2.03 -5.70 2.54
CA PHE A 85 1.76 -5.67 3.97
C PHE A 85 2.49 -6.82 4.69
N GLN A 86 2.92 -6.58 5.91
CA GLN A 86 3.57 -7.57 6.76
C GLN A 86 2.70 -8.83 6.97
N ASN A 87 1.39 -8.67 7.07
CA ASN A 87 0.42 -9.76 7.29
C ASN A 87 -0.22 -10.25 5.98
N HIS A 88 0.41 -9.99 4.82
CA HIS A 88 -0.05 -10.31 3.46
C HIS A 88 -1.44 -9.78 3.10
N GLN A 89 -2.38 -9.70 4.04
CA GLN A 89 -3.78 -9.24 3.87
C GLN A 89 -4.52 -9.95 2.73
N LEU A 90 -4.27 -11.24 2.59
CA LEU A 90 -4.93 -12.09 1.59
C LEU A 90 -6.32 -12.51 2.06
N LEU A 91 -7.22 -12.69 1.10
CA LEU A 91 -8.52 -13.32 1.31
C LEU A 91 -8.33 -14.85 1.31
N PHE A 92 -8.36 -15.46 2.48
CA PHE A 92 -8.08 -16.89 2.65
C PHE A 92 -9.19 -17.80 2.12
N ASP A 93 -10.38 -17.28 1.91
CA ASP A 93 -11.55 -17.92 1.28
C ASP A 93 -11.55 -17.82 -0.24
N ARG A 94 -10.53 -17.22 -0.83
CA ARG A 94 -10.36 -17.00 -2.26
C ARG A 94 -9.08 -17.65 -2.77
N THR A 95 -9.08 -18.03 -4.04
CA THR A 95 -7.89 -18.59 -4.69
C THR A 95 -6.79 -17.52 -4.84
N VAL A 96 -5.57 -17.96 -5.15
CA VAL A 96 -4.46 -17.07 -5.53
C VAL A 96 -4.87 -16.22 -6.73
N TYR A 97 -5.50 -16.84 -7.73
CA TYR A 97 -6.03 -16.12 -8.89
C TYR A 97 -6.98 -14.98 -8.47
N ASP A 98 -7.97 -15.28 -7.63
CA ASP A 98 -8.97 -14.30 -7.19
C ASP A 98 -8.37 -13.15 -6.38
N ASN A 99 -7.39 -13.46 -5.52
CA ASN A 99 -6.65 -12.44 -4.76
C ASN A 99 -5.91 -11.48 -5.70
N VAL A 100 -5.20 -12.00 -6.71
CA VAL A 100 -4.47 -11.16 -7.69
C VAL A 100 -5.44 -10.45 -8.65
N ALA A 101 -6.59 -11.05 -8.94
CA ALA A 101 -7.62 -10.46 -9.81
C ALA A 101 -8.37 -9.29 -9.16
N LEU A 102 -8.52 -9.29 -7.84
CA LEU A 102 -9.36 -8.36 -7.10
C LEU A 102 -9.09 -6.87 -7.43
N PRO A 103 -7.85 -6.37 -7.38
CA PRO A 103 -7.58 -4.97 -7.71
C PRO A 103 -7.91 -4.62 -9.16
N LEU A 104 -7.73 -5.56 -10.09
CA LEU A 104 -8.08 -5.36 -11.51
C LEU A 104 -9.59 -5.30 -11.71
N THR A 105 -10.34 -6.16 -11.03
CA THR A 105 -11.81 -6.18 -11.03
C THR A 105 -12.36 -4.87 -10.45
N ILE A 106 -11.82 -4.40 -9.32
CA ILE A 106 -12.17 -3.11 -8.72
C ILE A 106 -11.86 -1.93 -9.66
N ALA A 107 -10.79 -2.05 -10.45
CA ALA A 107 -10.42 -1.04 -11.44
C ALA A 107 -11.31 -1.07 -12.71
N GLY A 108 -12.22 -2.04 -12.85
CA GLY A 108 -13.18 -2.14 -13.96
C GLY A 108 -12.63 -2.79 -15.22
N PHE A 109 -11.53 -3.55 -15.14
CA PHE A 109 -11.03 -4.31 -16.30
C PHE A 109 -12.02 -5.42 -16.70
N SER A 110 -12.11 -5.71 -18.01
CA SER A 110 -12.92 -6.82 -18.51
C SER A 110 -12.39 -8.17 -18.01
N PRO A 111 -13.24 -9.22 -17.86
CA PRO A 111 -12.80 -10.54 -17.40
C PRO A 111 -11.67 -11.14 -18.24
N LYS A 112 -11.67 -10.92 -19.55
CA LYS A 112 -10.60 -11.36 -20.46
C LYS A 112 -9.26 -10.68 -20.14
N GLU A 113 -9.28 -9.38 -19.90
CA GLU A 113 -8.09 -8.61 -19.57
C GLU A 113 -7.58 -8.95 -18.16
N VAL A 114 -8.48 -9.12 -17.19
CA VAL A 114 -8.13 -9.60 -15.84
C VAL A 114 -7.39 -10.93 -15.94
N GLY A 115 -7.93 -11.92 -16.63
CA GLY A 115 -7.29 -13.23 -16.78
C GLY A 115 -5.90 -13.16 -17.42
N ARG A 116 -5.73 -12.34 -18.45
CA ARG A 116 -4.42 -12.11 -19.09
C ARG A 116 -3.41 -11.50 -18.14
N ARG A 117 -3.79 -10.45 -17.39
CA ARG A 117 -2.91 -9.74 -16.46
C ARG A 117 -2.55 -10.58 -15.24
N VAL A 118 -3.51 -11.31 -14.68
CA VAL A 118 -3.28 -12.20 -13.53
C VAL A 118 -2.24 -13.25 -13.87
N ARG A 119 -2.41 -13.98 -15.00
CA ARG A 119 -1.45 -15.00 -15.41
C ARG A 119 -0.07 -14.42 -15.70
N ALA A 120 0.00 -13.26 -16.32
CA ALA A 120 1.26 -12.57 -16.55
C ALA A 120 1.95 -12.19 -15.23
N ALA A 121 1.20 -11.72 -14.23
CA ALA A 121 1.75 -11.40 -12.92
C ALA A 121 2.25 -12.65 -12.20
N LEU A 122 1.46 -13.72 -12.14
CA LEU A 122 1.84 -14.99 -11.52
C LEU A 122 3.07 -15.60 -12.19
N SER A 123 3.14 -15.53 -13.52
CA SER A 123 4.31 -16.02 -14.28
C SER A 123 5.58 -15.25 -13.91
N LYS A 124 5.51 -13.93 -13.75
CA LYS A 124 6.68 -13.10 -13.39
C LYS A 124 7.28 -13.45 -12.02
N VAL A 125 6.47 -13.96 -11.11
CA VAL A 125 6.90 -14.34 -9.75
C VAL A 125 7.03 -15.86 -9.57
N GLY A 126 6.90 -16.65 -10.65
CA GLY A 126 7.09 -18.10 -10.62
C GLY A 126 5.93 -18.87 -9.97
N LEU A 127 4.72 -18.31 -9.93
CA LEU A 127 3.55 -18.91 -9.27
C LEU A 127 2.46 -19.36 -10.27
N SER A 128 2.79 -19.62 -11.53
CA SER A 128 1.83 -20.01 -12.58
C SER A 128 1.05 -21.29 -12.25
N ASP A 129 1.66 -22.25 -11.56
CA ASP A 129 1.06 -23.52 -11.13
C ASP A 129 0.18 -23.38 -9.89
N LYS A 130 0.20 -22.23 -9.23
CA LYS A 130 -0.50 -21.97 -7.96
C LYS A 130 -1.83 -21.23 -8.15
N GLU A 131 -2.21 -20.84 -9.37
CA GLU A 131 -3.36 -19.96 -9.59
C GLU A 131 -4.67 -20.47 -8.95
N LYS A 132 -4.87 -21.78 -8.90
CA LYS A 132 -6.06 -22.43 -8.31
C LYS A 132 -5.90 -22.79 -6.84
N ARG A 133 -4.74 -22.60 -6.24
CA ARG A 133 -4.50 -22.87 -4.82
C ARG A 133 -5.11 -21.77 -3.96
N TYR A 134 -5.36 -22.11 -2.69
CA TYR A 134 -5.73 -21.13 -1.67
C TYR A 134 -4.49 -20.65 -0.91
N PRO A 135 -4.49 -19.45 -0.34
CA PRO A 135 -3.34 -18.88 0.37
C PRO A 135 -2.79 -19.79 1.48
N VAL A 136 -3.65 -20.55 2.16
CA VAL A 136 -3.24 -21.51 3.21
C VAL A 136 -2.33 -22.63 2.70
N ALA A 137 -2.32 -22.90 1.41
CA ALA A 137 -1.48 -23.92 0.79
C ALA A 137 -0.15 -23.37 0.26
N LEU A 138 0.14 -22.09 0.51
CA LEU A 138 1.38 -21.42 0.09
C LEU A 138 2.32 -21.25 1.29
N SER A 139 3.62 -21.22 1.02
CA SER A 139 4.61 -20.80 2.01
C SER A 139 4.56 -19.28 2.23
N GLY A 140 5.13 -18.83 3.34
CA GLY A 140 5.16 -17.37 3.65
C GLY A 140 5.90 -16.54 2.60
N GLY A 141 6.83 -17.13 1.87
CA GLY A 141 7.56 -16.46 0.78
C GLY A 141 6.80 -16.42 -0.55
N GLU A 142 5.88 -17.36 -0.77
CA GLU A 142 4.99 -17.41 -1.94
C GLU A 142 3.83 -16.42 -1.79
#